data_304eadfc9457205f9dedc76606a81d45
#
_entry.id   304eadfc9457205f9dedc76606a81d45
#
_cell.length_a   1.000
_cell.length_b   1.000
_cell.length_c   1.000
_cell.angle_alpha   90.00
_cell.angle_beta   90.00
_cell.angle_gamma   90.00
#
_symmetry.space_group_name_H-M   'P 1'
#
loop_
_entity.id
_entity.type
_entity.pdbx_description
1 polymer ?
#
loop_
_entity_poly.entity_id
_entity_poly.type
_entity_poly.pdbx_seq_one_letter_code
_entity_poly.pdbx_strand_id
1 'polypeptide(L)'
;MLSADHVYRFDYGDALRTHRDSDAECTIVVTDVDLEEAGEHATVEHAEDGRVTGFAYKPEDPSTGTVATEIFVYDADTLVEVLEDLHREHSTGPDASGSGLGDFGETLVPRFVERGRAVVHALPGYWRDVGQPHHYLAAHLDVLTEDQGLFGDADWPILTRQPPREPARVHAGAVVEDSLLSPGSHVHGEVRRSVVGPGARVASGAVVTDSILFADTVVEESARVHWTIVDERCVVRARAVVGDPAAEGRRGPDQVTILGRDSVVTQDLERGARLEPGTTA
;
A
#
# COMPACT_ATOMS: atom_id res chain seq x y z
N MET A 1 1.58 -10.54 -15.11
CA MET A 1 0.41 -10.10 -14.31
C MET A 1 0.95 -9.33 -13.11
N LEU A 2 0.31 -8.24 -12.72
CA LEU A 2 0.74 -7.38 -11.61
C LEU A 2 -0.49 -6.94 -10.82
N SER A 3 -0.39 -6.89 -9.49
CA SER A 3 -1.35 -6.16 -8.67
C SER A 3 -1.11 -4.65 -8.80
N ALA A 4 -2.15 -3.83 -8.55
CA ALA A 4 -2.10 -2.39 -8.69
C ALA A 4 -1.95 -1.64 -7.35
N ASP A 5 -1.99 -2.34 -6.24
CA ASP A 5 -2.01 -1.82 -4.86
C ASP A 5 -0.76 -2.18 -4.05
N HIS A 6 0.37 -2.34 -4.72
CA HIS A 6 1.65 -2.57 -4.08
C HIS A 6 2.65 -1.46 -4.37
N VAL A 7 3.47 -1.13 -3.38
CA VAL A 7 4.56 -0.15 -3.47
C VAL A 7 5.89 -0.87 -3.49
N TYR A 8 6.64 -0.72 -4.57
CA TYR A 8 7.96 -1.30 -4.77
C TYR A 8 8.71 -0.60 -5.89
N ARG A 9 10.00 -0.91 -6.01
CA ARG A 9 10.82 -0.55 -7.15
C ARG A 9 11.48 -1.82 -7.69
N PHE A 10 11.17 -2.20 -8.93
CA PHE A 10 11.57 -3.48 -9.49
C PHE A 10 11.76 -3.44 -11.01
N ASP A 11 12.87 -3.99 -11.51
CA ASP A 11 13.09 -4.20 -12.94
C ASP A 11 12.46 -5.54 -13.38
N TYR A 12 11.33 -5.46 -14.06
CA TYR A 12 10.65 -6.65 -14.60
C TYR A 12 11.50 -7.44 -15.57
N GLY A 13 12.53 -6.84 -16.17
CA GLY A 13 13.50 -7.53 -17.01
C GLY A 13 14.26 -8.62 -16.28
N ASP A 14 14.49 -8.44 -14.97
CA ASP A 14 15.18 -9.44 -14.14
C ASP A 14 14.30 -10.70 -13.96
N ALA A 15 13.02 -10.53 -13.62
CA ALA A 15 12.09 -11.65 -13.53
C ALA A 15 11.89 -12.36 -14.88
N LEU A 16 11.85 -11.59 -15.99
CA LEU A 16 11.78 -12.17 -17.33
C LEU A 16 13.02 -12.97 -17.69
N ARG A 17 14.21 -12.56 -17.25
CA ARG A 17 15.44 -13.35 -17.42
C ARG A 17 15.36 -14.66 -16.65
N THR A 18 15.01 -14.60 -15.36
CA THR A 18 14.83 -15.82 -14.54
C THR A 18 13.81 -16.76 -15.19
N HIS A 19 12.68 -16.24 -15.67
CA HIS A 19 11.64 -17.04 -16.33
C HIS A 19 12.17 -17.80 -17.54
N ARG A 20 12.91 -17.13 -18.40
CA ARG A 20 13.49 -17.72 -19.62
C ARG A 20 14.64 -18.70 -19.31
N ASP A 21 15.54 -18.32 -18.42
CA ASP A 21 16.73 -19.12 -18.10
C ASP A 21 16.36 -20.42 -17.37
N SER A 22 15.23 -20.43 -16.64
CA SER A 22 14.69 -21.60 -15.95
C SER A 22 13.72 -22.42 -16.79
N ASP A 23 13.42 -22.01 -18.03
CA ASP A 23 12.36 -22.61 -18.87
C ASP A 23 11.03 -22.79 -18.09
N ALA A 24 10.68 -21.76 -17.30
CA ALA A 24 9.55 -21.80 -16.39
C ALA A 24 8.22 -21.56 -17.12
N GLU A 25 7.14 -22.17 -16.63
CA GLU A 25 5.77 -21.84 -17.06
C GLU A 25 5.17 -20.70 -16.21
N CYS A 26 5.64 -20.57 -14.96
CA CYS A 26 5.28 -19.47 -14.05
C CYS A 26 6.52 -19.04 -13.26
N THR A 27 6.75 -17.72 -13.17
CA THR A 27 7.71 -17.15 -12.23
C THR A 27 6.93 -16.30 -11.24
N ILE A 28 7.10 -16.59 -9.95
CA ILE A 28 6.50 -15.87 -8.83
C ILE A 28 7.57 -14.94 -8.26
N VAL A 29 7.36 -13.64 -8.30
CA VAL A 29 8.26 -12.72 -7.60
C VAL A 29 7.90 -12.74 -6.12
N VAL A 30 8.90 -12.95 -5.27
CA VAL A 30 8.73 -13.13 -3.82
C VAL A 30 9.57 -12.13 -3.03
N THR A 31 9.13 -11.86 -1.81
CA THR A 31 9.89 -11.13 -0.79
C THR A 31 9.72 -11.81 0.56
N ASP A 32 10.55 -11.44 1.53
CA ASP A 32 10.43 -11.94 2.89
C ASP A 32 9.78 -10.87 3.78
N VAL A 33 8.81 -11.30 4.58
CA VAL A 33 8.15 -10.50 5.61
C VAL A 33 8.23 -11.22 6.95
N ASP A 34 7.89 -10.52 8.04
CA ASP A 34 7.77 -11.15 9.34
C ASP A 34 6.69 -12.24 9.32
N LEU A 35 6.93 -13.35 10.02
CA LEU A 35 6.02 -14.50 10.02
C LEU A 35 4.60 -14.13 10.49
N GLU A 36 4.48 -13.14 11.38
CA GLU A 36 3.19 -12.62 11.84
C GLU A 36 2.38 -11.92 10.71
N GLU A 37 3.08 -11.33 9.73
CA GLU A 37 2.49 -10.65 8.57
C GLU A 37 2.21 -11.62 7.41
N ALA A 38 2.98 -12.71 7.33
CA ALA A 38 2.93 -13.64 6.20
C ALA A 38 1.54 -14.27 5.98
N GLY A 39 0.73 -14.43 7.03
CA GLY A 39 -0.64 -14.94 6.94
C GLY A 39 -1.62 -14.02 6.19
N GLU A 40 -1.28 -12.75 5.98
CA GLU A 40 -2.09 -11.82 5.18
C GLU A 40 -1.84 -11.96 3.67
N HIS A 41 -0.79 -12.69 3.29
CA HIS A 41 -0.31 -12.87 1.93
C HIS A 41 -0.31 -14.33 1.49
N ALA A 42 -0.05 -14.57 0.21
CA ALA A 42 0.21 -15.92 -0.28
C ALA A 42 1.65 -16.32 0.05
N THR A 43 1.84 -17.38 0.85
CA THR A 43 3.16 -17.89 1.20
C THR A 43 3.70 -18.84 0.15
N VAL A 44 5.03 -18.82 -0.07
CA VAL A 44 5.71 -19.59 -1.10
C VAL A 44 6.86 -20.37 -0.49
N GLU A 45 6.82 -21.68 -0.63
CA GLU A 45 7.94 -22.56 -0.31
C GLU A 45 8.71 -22.92 -1.59
N HIS A 46 10.02 -22.93 -1.54
CA HIS A 46 10.84 -23.26 -2.70
C HIS A 46 12.11 -24.04 -2.31
N ALA A 47 12.63 -24.79 -3.25
CA ALA A 47 13.91 -25.49 -3.13
C ALA A 47 15.09 -24.53 -3.38
N GLU A 48 16.31 -24.99 -3.09
CA GLU A 48 17.55 -24.22 -3.30
C GLU A 48 17.76 -23.78 -4.77
N ASP A 49 17.24 -24.55 -5.72
CA ASP A 49 17.27 -24.24 -7.15
C ASP A 49 16.23 -23.21 -7.60
N GLY A 50 15.45 -22.69 -6.66
CA GLY A 50 14.37 -21.70 -6.90
C GLY A 50 13.04 -22.30 -7.36
N ARG A 51 12.93 -23.63 -7.51
CA ARG A 51 11.67 -24.28 -7.89
C ARG A 51 10.66 -24.20 -6.74
N VAL A 52 9.44 -23.77 -7.02
CA VAL A 52 8.36 -23.72 -6.04
C VAL A 52 7.94 -25.12 -5.65
N THR A 53 7.90 -25.40 -4.36
CA THR A 53 7.51 -26.68 -3.76
C THR A 53 6.20 -26.61 -3.01
N GLY A 54 5.78 -25.39 -2.60
CA GLY A 54 4.52 -25.16 -1.92
C GLY A 54 4.03 -23.73 -2.15
N PHE A 55 2.70 -23.59 -2.17
CA PHE A 55 2.00 -22.32 -2.25
C PHE A 55 0.73 -22.39 -1.42
N ALA A 56 0.56 -21.48 -0.48
CA ALA A 56 -0.63 -21.40 0.35
C ALA A 56 -1.18 -19.97 0.34
N TYR A 57 -2.43 -19.82 -0.08
CA TYR A 57 -3.09 -18.51 -0.15
C TYR A 57 -3.63 -18.12 1.22
N LYS A 58 -3.07 -17.06 1.79
CA LYS A 58 -3.44 -16.46 3.09
C LYS A 58 -3.66 -17.52 4.19
N PRO A 59 -2.62 -18.32 4.52
CA PRO A 59 -2.76 -19.38 5.52
C PRO A 59 -2.94 -18.81 6.93
N GLU A 60 -3.78 -19.44 7.75
CA GLU A 60 -3.95 -19.04 9.16
C GLU A 60 -2.67 -19.29 9.98
N ASP A 61 -1.87 -20.30 9.61
CA ASP A 61 -0.61 -20.64 10.28
C ASP A 61 0.50 -20.76 9.23
N PRO A 62 1.15 -19.64 8.87
CA PRO A 62 2.17 -19.62 7.83
C PRO A 62 3.44 -20.37 8.25
N SER A 63 3.94 -21.26 7.38
CA SER A 63 5.17 -22.05 7.59
C SER A 63 6.45 -21.27 7.24
N THR A 64 6.32 -20.19 6.47
CA THR A 64 7.44 -19.37 5.97
C THR A 64 7.07 -17.89 5.92
N GLY A 65 8.08 -17.03 6.02
CA GLY A 65 7.96 -15.59 5.80
C GLY A 65 8.12 -15.18 4.33
N THR A 66 8.45 -16.12 3.43
CA THR A 66 8.55 -15.84 1.99
C THR A 66 7.15 -15.75 1.38
N VAL A 67 6.80 -14.58 0.84
CA VAL A 67 5.46 -14.29 0.31
C VAL A 67 5.52 -13.86 -1.16
N ALA A 68 4.44 -14.16 -1.90
CA ALA A 68 4.26 -13.68 -3.26
C ALA A 68 3.95 -12.18 -3.26
N THR A 69 4.66 -11.43 -4.09
CA THR A 69 4.46 -9.97 -4.26
C THR A 69 3.37 -9.62 -5.28
N GLU A 70 2.60 -10.61 -5.71
CA GLU A 70 1.60 -10.49 -6.79
C GLU A 70 2.16 -9.96 -8.13
N ILE A 71 3.44 -10.17 -8.34
CA ILE A 71 4.12 -10.00 -9.61
C ILE A 71 4.38 -11.39 -10.17
N PHE A 72 3.76 -11.71 -11.31
CA PHE A 72 3.87 -13.01 -11.94
C PHE A 72 4.27 -12.88 -13.41
N VAL A 73 5.15 -13.77 -13.86
CA VAL A 73 5.44 -13.98 -15.28
C VAL A 73 4.94 -15.34 -15.67
N TYR A 74 4.13 -15.41 -16.69
CA TYR A 74 3.57 -16.65 -17.22
C TYR A 74 4.02 -16.88 -18.66
N ASP A 75 4.25 -18.13 -19.03
CA ASP A 75 4.21 -18.52 -20.44
C ASP A 75 2.79 -18.32 -20.97
N ALA A 76 2.68 -17.61 -22.07
CA ALA A 76 1.37 -17.14 -22.54
C ALA A 76 0.47 -18.27 -23.05
N ASP A 77 1.05 -19.25 -23.76
CA ASP A 77 0.28 -20.37 -24.32
C ASP A 77 -0.19 -21.29 -23.20
N THR A 78 0.69 -21.56 -22.24
CA THR A 78 0.36 -22.36 -21.03
C THR A 78 -0.68 -21.65 -20.16
N LEU A 79 -0.60 -20.32 -20.03
CA LEU A 79 -1.61 -19.55 -19.27
C LEU A 79 -3.00 -19.71 -19.85
N VAL A 80 -3.13 -19.59 -21.19
CA VAL A 80 -4.43 -19.77 -21.88
C VAL A 80 -4.96 -21.19 -21.67
N GLU A 81 -4.11 -22.21 -21.84
CA GLU A 81 -4.46 -23.62 -21.61
C GLU A 81 -5.01 -23.82 -20.18
N VAL A 82 -4.28 -23.36 -19.17
CA VAL A 82 -4.66 -23.52 -17.76
C VAL A 82 -5.96 -22.79 -17.45
N LEU A 83 -6.16 -21.57 -17.98
CA LEU A 83 -7.40 -20.80 -17.77
C LEU A 83 -8.61 -21.50 -18.42
N GLU A 84 -8.44 -22.09 -19.62
CA GLU A 84 -9.50 -22.86 -20.29
C GLU A 84 -9.86 -24.12 -19.52
N ASP A 85 -8.88 -24.81 -18.95
CA ASP A 85 -9.09 -25.97 -18.10
C ASP A 85 -9.85 -25.61 -16.82
N LEU A 86 -9.40 -24.59 -16.10
CA LEU A 86 -10.07 -24.08 -14.89
C LEU A 86 -11.50 -23.63 -15.19
N HIS A 87 -11.71 -22.91 -16.29
CA HIS A 87 -13.05 -22.49 -16.69
C HIS A 87 -13.96 -23.70 -16.96
N ARG A 88 -13.46 -24.73 -17.64
CA ARG A 88 -14.21 -25.96 -17.93
C ARG A 88 -14.56 -26.74 -16.65
N GLU A 89 -13.64 -26.80 -15.69
CA GLU A 89 -13.84 -27.46 -14.41
C GLU A 89 -14.91 -26.77 -13.55
N HIS A 90 -14.89 -25.42 -13.50
CA HIS A 90 -15.74 -24.62 -12.61
C HIS A 90 -17.05 -24.14 -13.25
N SER A 91 -17.19 -24.17 -14.58
CA SER A 91 -18.41 -23.70 -15.25
C SER A 91 -19.58 -24.69 -15.24
N THR A 92 -19.40 -25.89 -14.67
CA THR A 92 -20.43 -26.95 -14.67
C THR A 92 -21.23 -27.08 -13.36
N GLY A 93 -21.08 -26.15 -12.41
CA GLY A 93 -21.77 -26.15 -11.10
C GLY A 93 -23.02 -25.27 -11.05
N PRO A 94 -23.92 -25.50 -10.04
CA PRO A 94 -25.13 -24.70 -9.86
C PRO A 94 -24.90 -23.20 -9.54
N ASP A 95 -23.67 -22.79 -9.27
CA ASP A 95 -23.25 -21.40 -8.98
C ASP A 95 -22.57 -20.69 -10.15
N ALA A 96 -22.82 -21.11 -11.38
CA ALA A 96 -22.23 -20.59 -12.64
C ALA A 96 -22.63 -19.14 -12.98
N SER A 97 -22.79 -18.25 -11.99
CA SER A 97 -23.13 -16.82 -12.21
C SER A 97 -21.92 -15.89 -12.45
N GLY A 98 -20.71 -16.42 -12.52
CA GLY A 98 -19.46 -15.68 -12.78
C GLY A 98 -18.54 -16.39 -13.77
N SER A 99 -17.29 -15.95 -13.91
CA SER A 99 -16.27 -16.65 -14.70
C SER A 99 -15.95 -18.06 -14.16
N GLY A 100 -16.35 -18.36 -12.92
CA GLY A 100 -16.03 -19.60 -12.22
C GLY A 100 -14.56 -19.75 -11.83
N LEU A 101 -13.72 -18.74 -12.11
CA LEU A 101 -12.27 -18.84 -11.93
C LEU A 101 -11.81 -18.53 -10.50
N GLY A 102 -12.68 -17.92 -9.66
CA GLY A 102 -12.33 -17.55 -8.29
C GLY A 102 -11.19 -16.54 -8.20
N ASP A 103 -10.50 -16.50 -7.06
CA ASP A 103 -9.26 -15.75 -6.90
C ASP A 103 -8.10 -16.49 -7.57
N PHE A 104 -7.23 -15.74 -8.24
CA PHE A 104 -6.07 -16.33 -8.94
C PHE A 104 -5.10 -17.03 -7.97
N GLY A 105 -5.00 -16.55 -6.73
CA GLY A 105 -4.18 -17.17 -5.70
C GLY A 105 -4.75 -18.50 -5.20
N GLU A 106 -6.08 -18.68 -5.26
CA GLU A 106 -6.73 -19.93 -4.84
C GLU A 106 -6.73 -20.99 -5.95
N THR A 107 -6.78 -20.58 -7.21
CA THR A 107 -7.03 -21.52 -8.31
C THR A 107 -5.90 -21.55 -9.35
N LEU A 108 -5.48 -20.40 -9.87
CA LEU A 108 -4.53 -20.31 -10.99
C LEU A 108 -3.10 -20.67 -10.56
N VAL A 109 -2.58 -19.99 -9.53
CA VAL A 109 -1.17 -20.18 -9.12
C VAL A 109 -0.91 -21.61 -8.63
N PRO A 110 -1.76 -22.22 -7.78
CA PRO A 110 -1.61 -23.63 -7.40
C PRO A 110 -1.52 -24.59 -8.58
N ARG A 111 -2.26 -24.32 -9.65
CA ARG A 111 -2.23 -25.17 -10.85
C ARG A 111 -0.87 -25.15 -11.56
N PHE A 112 -0.22 -23.98 -11.59
CA PHE A 112 1.16 -23.88 -12.10
C PHE A 112 2.18 -24.55 -11.19
N VAL A 113 1.99 -24.48 -9.88
CA VAL A 113 2.85 -25.18 -8.90
C VAL A 113 2.73 -26.70 -9.06
N GLU A 114 1.52 -27.23 -9.22
CA GLU A 114 1.27 -28.66 -9.47
C GLU A 114 1.94 -29.18 -10.74
N ARG A 115 2.05 -28.34 -11.78
CA ARG A 115 2.75 -28.68 -13.03
C ARG A 115 4.29 -28.80 -12.84
N GLY A 116 4.83 -28.31 -11.71
CA GLY A 116 6.24 -28.47 -11.33
C GLY A 116 7.20 -27.57 -12.09
N ARG A 117 6.71 -26.57 -12.85
CA ARG A 117 7.52 -25.62 -13.62
C ARG A 117 7.31 -24.17 -13.14
N ALA A 118 6.92 -24.01 -11.88
CA ALA A 118 6.89 -22.71 -11.20
C ALA A 118 8.23 -22.45 -10.50
N VAL A 119 8.79 -21.25 -10.64
CA VAL A 119 10.03 -20.83 -9.99
C VAL A 119 9.85 -19.50 -9.26
N VAL A 120 10.70 -19.23 -8.27
CA VAL A 120 10.71 -17.94 -7.58
C VAL A 120 11.75 -17.00 -8.20
N HIS A 121 11.49 -15.71 -8.08
CA HIS A 121 12.44 -14.63 -8.28
C HIS A 121 12.36 -13.67 -7.10
N ALA A 122 13.46 -13.42 -6.40
CA ALA A 122 13.48 -12.53 -5.24
C ALA A 122 13.35 -11.05 -5.68
N LEU A 123 12.44 -10.31 -5.07
CA LEU A 123 12.35 -8.87 -5.20
C LEU A 123 13.35 -8.23 -4.24
N PRO A 124 14.36 -7.51 -4.75
CA PRO A 124 15.29 -6.78 -3.88
C PRO A 124 14.68 -5.48 -3.39
N GLY A 125 14.92 -5.14 -2.13
CA GLY A 125 14.54 -3.85 -1.56
C GLY A 125 13.12 -3.79 -1.01
N TYR A 126 12.58 -2.58 -0.95
CA TYR A 126 11.30 -2.31 -0.31
C TYR A 126 10.12 -2.88 -1.10
N TRP A 127 9.22 -3.51 -0.38
CA TRP A 127 7.91 -3.93 -0.87
C TRP A 127 6.87 -3.77 0.24
N ARG A 128 5.67 -3.31 -0.12
CA ARG A 128 4.51 -3.28 0.77
C ARG A 128 3.21 -3.33 -0.03
N ASP A 129 2.33 -4.23 0.38
CA ASP A 129 0.91 -4.22 0.01
C ASP A 129 0.23 -3.02 0.70
N VAL A 130 -0.53 -2.22 -0.04
CA VAL A 130 -1.26 -1.05 0.48
C VAL A 130 -2.78 -1.18 0.29
N GLY A 131 -3.29 -2.38 0.12
CA GLY A 131 -4.71 -2.70 0.01
C GLY A 131 -5.54 -2.41 1.27
N GLN A 132 -4.87 -2.20 2.42
CA GLN A 132 -5.53 -1.82 3.67
C GLN A 132 -5.10 -0.42 4.11
N PRO A 133 -6.01 0.41 4.71
CA PRO A 133 -5.69 1.79 5.11
C PRO A 133 -4.49 1.92 6.06
N HIS A 134 -4.31 0.97 6.98
CA HIS A 134 -3.18 1.00 7.90
C HIS A 134 -1.85 0.68 7.19
N HIS A 135 -1.84 -0.21 6.22
CA HIS A 135 -0.67 -0.48 5.36
C HIS A 135 -0.37 0.72 4.45
N TYR A 136 -1.41 1.37 3.91
CA TYR A 136 -1.26 2.59 3.13
C TYR A 136 -0.61 3.71 3.95
N LEU A 137 -1.07 3.93 5.18
CA LEU A 137 -0.44 4.90 6.10
C LEU A 137 0.99 4.49 6.44
N ALA A 138 1.23 3.21 6.76
CA ALA A 138 2.55 2.70 7.10
C ALA A 138 3.54 2.89 5.94
N ALA A 139 3.16 2.57 4.70
CA ALA A 139 4.00 2.79 3.51
C ALA A 139 4.44 4.25 3.35
N HIS A 140 3.56 5.21 3.66
CA HIS A 140 3.91 6.63 3.64
C HIS A 140 4.89 7.00 4.75
N LEU A 141 4.76 6.41 5.93
CA LEU A 141 5.65 6.66 7.07
C LEU A 141 7.02 6.00 6.88
N ASP A 142 7.07 4.83 6.25
CA ASP A 142 8.32 4.12 5.94
C ASP A 142 9.24 4.99 5.08
N VAL A 143 8.70 5.65 4.04
CA VAL A 143 9.49 6.52 3.14
C VAL A 143 9.93 7.83 3.77
N LEU A 144 9.42 8.19 4.97
CA LEU A 144 9.84 9.39 5.71
C LEU A 144 11.04 9.13 6.62
N THR A 145 11.20 7.89 7.10
CA THR A 145 12.15 7.56 8.17
C THR A 145 13.44 6.92 7.67
N GLU A 146 13.38 6.27 6.51
CA GLU A 146 14.52 5.54 5.94
C GLU A 146 14.59 5.76 4.43
N ASP A 147 15.80 5.68 3.87
CA ASP A 147 15.99 5.63 2.42
C ASP A 147 15.64 4.22 1.92
N GLN A 148 14.39 4.02 1.57
CA GLN A 148 13.88 2.77 1.02
C GLN A 148 14.31 2.50 -0.43
N GLY A 149 15.16 3.37 -1.00
CA GLY A 149 15.56 3.26 -2.40
C GLY A 149 14.44 3.54 -3.41
N LEU A 150 13.28 4.03 -2.95
CA LEU A 150 12.13 4.34 -3.82
C LEU A 150 12.32 5.63 -4.60
N PHE A 151 12.95 6.64 -3.98
CA PHE A 151 13.16 7.97 -4.55
C PHE A 151 14.63 8.25 -4.81
N GLY A 152 14.92 9.27 -5.61
CA GLY A 152 16.27 9.83 -5.75
C GLY A 152 17.17 9.17 -6.78
N ASP A 153 16.77 8.10 -7.45
CA ASP A 153 17.53 7.49 -8.53
C ASP A 153 17.38 8.32 -9.81
N ALA A 154 18.45 9.02 -10.20
CA ALA A 154 18.46 9.88 -11.37
C ALA A 154 18.44 9.11 -12.70
N ASP A 155 18.94 7.88 -12.71
CA ASP A 155 19.00 7.03 -13.89
C ASP A 155 17.66 6.33 -14.14
N TRP A 156 16.85 6.21 -13.08
CA TRP A 156 15.52 5.61 -13.16
C TRP A 156 14.48 6.45 -12.39
N PRO A 157 14.12 7.64 -12.90
CA PRO A 157 13.21 8.55 -12.23
C PRO A 157 11.77 8.02 -12.21
N ILE A 158 11.06 8.31 -11.13
CA ILE A 158 9.61 8.07 -11.05
C ILE A 158 8.92 9.13 -11.92
N LEU A 159 8.28 8.68 -13.00
CA LEU A 159 7.52 9.55 -13.90
C LEU A 159 6.11 9.71 -13.38
N THR A 160 5.82 10.85 -12.76
CA THR A 160 4.50 11.19 -12.25
C THR A 160 4.07 12.58 -12.70
N ARG A 161 2.76 12.78 -12.86
CA ARG A 161 2.20 14.09 -13.17
C ARG A 161 2.05 14.88 -11.87
N GLN A 162 2.82 15.95 -11.73
CA GLN A 162 2.64 16.89 -10.65
C GLN A 162 1.65 17.99 -11.01
N PRO A 163 0.74 18.39 -10.10
CA PRO A 163 -0.13 19.54 -10.34
C PRO A 163 0.73 20.81 -10.47
N PRO A 164 0.38 21.74 -11.39
CA PRO A 164 1.11 23.00 -11.54
C PRO A 164 0.73 23.94 -10.38
N ARG A 165 1.46 23.83 -9.27
CA ARG A 165 1.30 24.66 -8.07
C ARG A 165 2.61 25.34 -7.71
N GLU A 166 2.52 26.39 -6.91
CA GLU A 166 3.69 27.07 -6.33
C GLU A 166 4.49 26.10 -5.44
N PRO A 167 5.77 26.33 -5.19
CA PRO A 167 6.53 25.57 -4.20
C PRO A 167 5.86 25.58 -2.82
N ALA A 168 6.08 24.51 -2.05
CA ALA A 168 5.63 24.42 -0.66
C ALA A 168 6.22 25.58 0.17
N ARG A 169 5.45 26.11 1.12
CA ARG A 169 5.86 27.21 2.00
C ARG A 169 5.80 26.82 3.46
N VAL A 170 6.95 26.92 4.14
CA VAL A 170 7.05 26.83 5.59
C VAL A 170 7.18 28.25 6.12
N HIS A 171 6.23 28.67 6.96
CA HIS A 171 6.14 30.02 7.49
C HIS A 171 6.91 30.18 8.81
N ALA A 172 7.17 31.44 9.20
CA ALA A 172 7.89 31.73 10.43
C ALA A 172 7.16 31.13 11.65
N GLY A 173 7.91 30.44 12.51
CA GLY A 173 7.39 29.76 13.69
C GLY A 173 6.80 28.39 13.45
N ALA A 174 6.70 27.93 12.20
CA ALA A 174 6.31 26.56 11.90
C ALA A 174 7.43 25.57 12.23
N VAL A 175 7.05 24.34 12.62
CA VAL A 175 7.97 23.22 12.86
C VAL A 175 7.65 22.12 11.86
N VAL A 176 8.64 21.68 11.10
CA VAL A 176 8.50 20.55 10.16
C VAL A 176 9.65 19.58 10.42
N GLU A 177 9.32 18.35 10.77
CA GLU A 177 10.28 17.28 11.06
C GLU A 177 9.87 16.00 10.34
N ASP A 178 10.82 15.31 9.71
CA ASP A 178 10.64 14.01 9.06
C ASP A 178 9.35 13.94 8.20
N SER A 179 9.13 14.92 7.33
CA SER A 179 7.86 15.09 6.61
C SER A 179 8.07 15.48 5.16
N LEU A 180 7.16 15.05 4.29
CA LEU A 180 7.12 15.44 2.88
C LEU A 180 6.06 16.51 2.65
N LEU A 181 6.43 17.58 1.98
CA LEU A 181 5.55 18.70 1.64
C LEU A 181 5.39 18.81 0.12
N SER A 182 4.17 18.64 -0.37
CA SER A 182 3.86 18.76 -1.80
C SER A 182 3.72 20.23 -2.25
N PRO A 183 3.86 20.51 -3.55
CA PRO A 183 3.69 21.84 -4.10
C PRO A 183 2.36 22.52 -3.71
N GLY A 184 2.40 23.81 -3.41
CA GLY A 184 1.27 24.61 -3.00
C GLY A 184 0.84 24.44 -1.54
N SER A 185 1.48 23.56 -0.78
CA SER A 185 1.19 23.43 0.65
C SER A 185 1.72 24.60 1.47
N HIS A 186 0.98 24.97 2.54
CA HIS A 186 1.34 26.04 3.45
C HIS A 186 1.34 25.52 4.90
N VAL A 187 2.49 25.60 5.58
CA VAL A 187 2.62 25.19 6.98
C VAL A 187 2.94 26.39 7.85
N HIS A 188 2.03 26.72 8.77
CA HIS A 188 2.19 27.71 9.83
C HIS A 188 2.27 27.07 11.22
N GLY A 189 1.83 25.83 11.36
CA GLY A 189 1.79 25.02 12.59
C GLY A 189 2.94 24.04 12.67
N GLU A 190 2.68 22.90 13.29
CA GLU A 190 3.63 21.80 13.48
C GLU A 190 3.22 20.59 12.63
N VAL A 191 4.20 20.02 11.89
CA VAL A 191 4.04 18.82 11.07
C VAL A 191 5.21 17.89 11.37
N ARG A 192 4.91 16.69 11.85
CA ARG A 192 5.92 15.67 12.17
C ARG A 192 5.55 14.33 11.57
N ARG A 193 6.50 13.64 10.97
CA ARG A 193 6.34 12.31 10.35
C ARG A 193 5.03 12.22 9.57
N SER A 194 4.83 13.17 8.65
CA SER A 194 3.57 13.29 7.93
C SER A 194 3.79 13.65 6.47
N VAL A 195 2.83 13.28 5.64
CA VAL A 195 2.80 13.66 4.22
C VAL A 195 1.71 14.72 4.03
N VAL A 196 2.12 15.88 3.51
CA VAL A 196 1.23 17.01 3.25
C VAL A 196 1.03 17.17 1.75
N GLY A 197 -0.16 16.88 1.29
CA GLY A 197 -0.55 16.88 -0.13
C GLY A 197 -0.60 18.28 -0.76
N PRO A 198 -0.79 18.32 -2.09
CA PRO A 198 -0.76 19.56 -2.85
C PRO A 198 -1.82 20.57 -2.37
N GLY A 199 -1.40 21.79 -2.07
CA GLY A 199 -2.30 22.88 -1.65
C GLY A 199 -2.87 22.76 -0.24
N ALA A 200 -2.51 21.72 0.51
CA ALA A 200 -2.96 21.56 1.88
C ALA A 200 -2.42 22.67 2.80
N ARG A 201 -3.17 23.01 3.85
CA ARG A 201 -2.87 24.10 4.76
C ARG A 201 -2.91 23.64 6.21
N VAL A 202 -1.85 23.93 6.95
CA VAL A 202 -1.77 23.69 8.40
C VAL A 202 -1.62 25.05 9.08
N ALA A 203 -2.68 25.50 9.77
CA ALA A 203 -2.75 26.83 10.38
C ALA A 203 -1.86 26.95 11.65
N SER A 204 -1.70 28.16 12.16
CA SER A 204 -0.91 28.43 13.37
C SER A 204 -1.43 27.65 14.58
N GLY A 205 -0.51 27.07 15.35
CA GLY A 205 -0.84 26.25 16.52
C GLY A 205 -1.47 24.90 16.22
N ALA A 206 -1.79 24.61 14.95
CA ALA A 206 -2.22 23.26 14.56
C ALA A 206 -1.07 22.28 14.61
N VAL A 207 -1.36 21.01 14.94
CA VAL A 207 -0.38 19.93 15.05
C VAL A 207 -0.85 18.74 14.22
N VAL A 208 0.00 18.29 13.30
CA VAL A 208 -0.22 17.11 12.46
C VAL A 208 0.92 16.13 12.68
N THR A 209 0.60 14.92 13.12
CA THR A 209 1.60 13.89 13.39
C THR A 209 1.20 12.54 12.83
N ASP A 210 2.16 11.79 12.29
CA ASP A 210 1.97 10.42 11.77
C ASP A 210 0.75 10.31 10.83
N SER A 211 0.55 11.28 9.94
CA SER A 211 -0.69 11.44 9.18
C SER A 211 -0.44 11.77 7.72
N ILE A 212 -1.46 11.52 6.90
CA ILE A 212 -1.49 11.90 5.49
C ILE A 212 -2.60 12.92 5.30
N LEU A 213 -2.26 14.09 4.76
CA LEU A 213 -3.21 15.09 4.29
C LEU A 213 -3.21 15.09 2.77
N PHE A 214 -4.34 14.75 2.14
CA PHE A 214 -4.47 14.84 0.68
C PHE A 214 -4.65 16.29 0.21
N ALA A 215 -4.87 16.45 -1.10
CA ALA A 215 -4.90 17.75 -1.74
C ALA A 215 -5.98 18.69 -1.15
N ASP A 216 -5.61 19.95 -0.99
CA ASP A 216 -6.49 21.04 -0.57
C ASP A 216 -7.16 20.85 0.80
N THR A 217 -6.61 19.98 1.64
CA THR A 217 -7.03 19.79 3.03
C THR A 217 -6.67 21.02 3.87
N VAL A 218 -7.54 21.39 4.80
CA VAL A 218 -7.31 22.50 5.72
C VAL A 218 -7.39 22.00 7.16
N VAL A 219 -6.29 22.18 7.90
CA VAL A 219 -6.24 21.99 9.36
C VAL A 219 -6.20 23.38 9.99
N GLU A 220 -7.32 23.78 10.60
CA GLU A 220 -7.49 25.12 11.15
C GLU A 220 -6.71 25.32 12.46
N GLU A 221 -6.74 26.55 12.97
CA GLU A 221 -5.97 27.01 14.13
C GLU A 221 -6.13 26.12 15.37
N SER A 222 -5.01 25.69 15.92
CA SER A 222 -4.95 24.85 17.13
C SER A 222 -5.64 23.48 17.02
N ALA A 223 -6.05 23.05 15.84
CA ALA A 223 -6.56 21.68 15.60
C ALA A 223 -5.43 20.66 15.68
N ARG A 224 -5.76 19.41 16.01
CA ARG A 224 -4.81 18.33 16.12
C ARG A 224 -5.23 17.15 15.25
N VAL A 225 -4.30 16.62 14.46
CA VAL A 225 -4.53 15.45 13.60
C VAL A 225 -3.43 14.43 13.89
N HIS A 226 -3.81 13.24 14.29
CA HIS A 226 -2.87 12.19 14.65
C HIS A 226 -3.30 10.84 14.10
N TRP A 227 -2.37 10.09 13.51
CA TRP A 227 -2.60 8.74 12.97
C TRP A 227 -3.82 8.66 12.06
N THR A 228 -3.89 9.60 11.12
CA THR A 228 -5.10 9.86 10.32
C THR A 228 -4.77 9.95 8.83
N ILE A 229 -5.63 9.37 8.01
CA ILE A 229 -5.68 9.63 6.57
C ILE A 229 -6.81 10.62 6.33
N VAL A 230 -6.47 11.81 5.83
CA VAL A 230 -7.41 12.88 5.53
C VAL A 230 -7.50 13.05 4.01
N ASP A 231 -8.64 12.66 3.43
CA ASP A 231 -8.85 12.74 1.98
C ASP A 231 -9.02 14.20 1.51
N GLU A 232 -9.10 14.40 0.20
CA GLU A 232 -9.09 15.71 -0.45
C GLU A 232 -10.17 16.67 0.06
N ARG A 233 -9.81 17.95 0.16
CA ARG A 233 -10.71 19.07 0.48
C ARG A 233 -11.44 18.95 1.82
N CYS A 234 -10.92 18.09 2.72
CA CYS A 234 -11.42 18.03 4.08
C CYS A 234 -11.03 19.27 4.88
N VAL A 235 -11.86 19.62 5.86
CA VAL A 235 -11.60 20.72 6.80
C VAL A 235 -11.69 20.20 8.22
N VAL A 236 -10.57 20.27 8.95
CA VAL A 236 -10.54 20.05 10.41
C VAL A 236 -10.62 21.42 11.07
N ARG A 237 -11.77 21.72 11.69
CA ARG A 237 -12.07 23.03 12.29
C ARG A 237 -11.17 23.32 13.48
N ALA A 238 -11.09 24.61 13.81
CA ALA A 238 -10.25 25.11 14.89
C ALA A 238 -10.48 24.37 16.20
N ARG A 239 -9.37 23.92 16.81
CA ARG A 239 -9.33 23.20 18.10
C ARG A 239 -9.89 21.77 18.11
N ALA A 240 -10.47 21.27 17.01
CA ALA A 240 -10.90 19.89 16.92
C ALA A 240 -9.68 18.92 17.01
N VAL A 241 -9.86 17.80 17.67
CA VAL A 241 -8.87 16.73 17.81
C VAL A 241 -9.34 15.53 17.00
N VAL A 242 -8.52 15.08 16.04
CA VAL A 242 -8.79 13.93 15.19
C VAL A 242 -7.73 12.86 15.47
N GLY A 243 -8.17 11.67 15.85
CA GLY A 243 -7.31 10.63 16.38
C GLY A 243 -6.84 10.97 17.80
N ASP A 244 -6.32 9.99 18.50
CA ASP A 244 -5.84 10.18 19.88
C ASP A 244 -4.31 10.29 19.92
N PRO A 245 -3.73 11.49 20.15
CA PRO A 245 -2.29 11.67 20.25
C PRO A 245 -1.68 11.01 21.50
N ALA A 246 -2.49 10.71 22.53
CA ALA A 246 -2.05 10.09 23.77
C ALA A 246 -2.12 8.55 23.74
N ALA A 247 -2.69 7.96 22.70
CA ALA A 247 -2.81 6.52 22.60
C ALA A 247 -1.44 5.88 22.38
N GLU A 248 -0.92 5.26 23.44
CA GLU A 248 0.26 4.40 23.39
C GLU A 248 -0.15 2.97 22.97
N GLY A 249 0.76 2.26 22.29
CA GLY A 249 0.60 0.85 21.96
C GLY A 249 0.64 0.54 20.46
N ARG A 250 0.57 -0.77 20.13
CA ARG A 250 0.61 -1.28 18.75
C ARG A 250 -0.59 -0.72 17.97
N ARG A 251 -0.31 -0.11 16.83
CA ARG A 251 -1.31 0.56 16.00
C ARG A 251 -1.90 -0.47 15.03
N GLY A 252 -3.04 -1.05 15.38
CA GLY A 252 -3.73 -2.05 14.57
C GLY A 252 -4.57 -1.43 13.43
N PRO A 253 -5.11 -2.28 12.55
CA PRO A 253 -5.87 -1.86 11.36
C PRO A 253 -7.09 -0.97 11.68
N ASP A 254 -7.77 -1.23 12.79
CA ASP A 254 -8.96 -0.48 13.19
C ASP A 254 -8.68 0.86 13.87
N GLN A 255 -7.39 1.23 14.01
CA GLN A 255 -6.99 2.42 14.75
C GLN A 255 -6.65 3.61 13.86
N VAL A 256 -6.58 3.42 12.55
CA VAL A 256 -6.40 4.52 11.60
C VAL A 256 -7.70 5.29 11.45
N THR A 257 -7.68 6.57 11.79
CA THR A 257 -8.81 7.47 11.52
C THR A 257 -8.82 7.84 10.05
N ILE A 258 -10.00 7.84 9.42
CA ILE A 258 -10.15 8.14 8.00
C ILE A 258 -11.23 9.20 7.83
N LEU A 259 -10.87 10.30 7.19
CA LEU A 259 -11.82 11.34 6.79
C LEU A 259 -12.02 11.25 5.28
N GLY A 260 -13.23 10.89 4.86
CA GLY A 260 -13.59 10.83 3.44
C GLY A 260 -13.65 12.24 2.83
N ARG A 261 -13.43 12.30 1.53
CA ARG A 261 -13.38 13.53 0.72
C ARG A 261 -14.48 14.53 1.04
N ASP A 262 -14.15 15.82 1.06
CA ASP A 262 -15.10 16.93 1.31
C ASP A 262 -15.73 16.91 2.72
N SER A 263 -15.18 16.14 3.67
CA SER A 263 -15.69 16.11 5.04
C SER A 263 -15.27 17.33 5.85
N VAL A 264 -16.12 17.73 6.81
CA VAL A 264 -15.86 18.82 7.75
C VAL A 264 -15.97 18.31 9.19
N VAL A 265 -14.86 18.36 9.92
CA VAL A 265 -14.80 17.96 11.33
C VAL A 265 -14.95 19.20 12.20
N THR A 266 -16.02 19.27 13.00
CA THR A 266 -16.36 20.39 13.89
C THR A 266 -16.18 20.08 15.37
N GLN A 267 -16.00 18.80 15.72
CA GLN A 267 -15.83 18.29 17.08
C GLN A 267 -14.72 17.22 17.12
N ASP A 268 -14.37 16.76 18.32
CA ASP A 268 -13.34 15.73 18.46
C ASP A 268 -13.83 14.40 17.89
N LEU A 269 -12.92 13.71 17.17
CA LEU A 269 -13.11 12.38 16.64
C LEU A 269 -12.14 11.41 17.29
N GLU A 270 -12.70 10.33 17.81
CA GLU A 270 -11.91 9.25 18.40
C GLU A 270 -11.04 8.56 17.35
N ARG A 271 -10.02 7.89 17.84
CA ARG A 271 -9.14 7.03 17.06
C ARG A 271 -9.92 5.92 16.36
N GLY A 272 -9.62 5.67 15.10
CA GLY A 272 -10.32 4.67 14.27
C GLY A 272 -11.66 5.13 13.72
N ALA A 273 -12.09 6.37 13.99
CA ALA A 273 -13.30 6.92 13.36
C ALA A 273 -13.17 6.95 11.83
N ARG A 274 -14.26 6.64 11.14
CA ARG A 274 -14.34 6.68 9.68
C ARG A 274 -15.52 7.55 9.26
N LEU A 275 -15.22 8.64 8.55
CA LEU A 275 -16.23 9.52 7.98
C LEU A 275 -16.40 9.24 6.49
N GLU A 276 -17.63 9.03 6.07
CA GLU A 276 -17.99 8.96 4.66
C GLU A 276 -17.78 10.32 3.96
N PRO A 277 -17.51 10.32 2.63
CA PRO A 277 -17.35 11.55 1.88
C PRO A 277 -18.50 12.55 2.07
N GLY A 278 -18.16 13.83 2.22
CA GLY A 278 -19.14 14.92 2.41
C GLY A 278 -19.79 14.98 3.79
N THR A 279 -19.29 14.22 4.77
CA THR A 279 -19.83 14.21 6.13
C THR A 279 -19.42 15.46 6.91
N THR A 280 -20.33 16.00 7.72
CA THR A 280 -20.02 17.00 8.77
C THR A 280 -20.21 16.32 10.13
N ALA A 281 -19.16 16.25 10.94
CA ALA A 281 -19.14 15.62 12.26
C ALA A 281 -18.65 16.59 13.33
#